data_36ed9312993f0072927ea2728e775472
#
_entry.id   36ed9312993f0072927ea2728e775472
#
_cell.length_a   1.000
_cell.length_b   1.000
_cell.length_c   1.000
_cell.angle_alpha   90.00
_cell.angle_beta   90.00
_cell.angle_gamma   90.00
#
_symmetry.space_group_name_H-M   'P 1'
#
loop_
_entity.id
_entity.type
_entity.pdbx_description
1 polymer ?
#
loop_
_entity_poly.entity_id
_entity_poly.type
_entity_poly.pdbx_seq_one_letter_code
_entity_poly.pdbx_strand_id
1 'polypeptide(L)'
;MELRQARVNSAPLTVYKNVLGRDPDPDGFTFWVGQLDAGNFSKDQFILEVLRGVQSDSPDRAYLDSKVDLGAYFAVHKGLSNVANASAAMALYDGSQTSITDTVNAIDGFYVDALDPIEGEFLMPLIGVLDDPFLAG
;
A
#
# COMPACT_ATOMS: atom_id res chain seq x y z
N MET A 1 10.21 30.07 -0.32
CA MET A 1 10.64 29.48 0.95
C MET A 1 9.53 28.73 1.65
N GLU A 2 8.37 29.35 1.86
CA GLU A 2 7.26 28.70 2.52
C GLU A 2 6.74 27.45 1.79
N LEU A 3 6.64 27.48 0.45
CA LEU A 3 6.18 26.35 -0.33
C LEU A 3 7.14 25.15 -0.24
N ARG A 4 8.45 25.40 -0.22
CA ARG A 4 9.44 24.34 -0.05
C ARG A 4 9.33 23.70 1.32
N GLN A 5 9.20 24.51 2.37
CA GLN A 5 9.07 24.03 3.74
C GLN A 5 7.80 23.21 3.92
N ALA A 6 6.67 23.66 3.34
CA ALA A 6 5.41 22.93 3.38
C ALA A 6 5.55 21.55 2.67
N ARG A 7 6.24 21.50 1.53
CA ARG A 7 6.48 20.23 0.81
C ARG A 7 7.37 19.29 1.60
N VAL A 8 8.44 19.80 2.22
CA VAL A 8 9.35 19.01 3.06
C VAL A 8 8.58 18.47 4.27
N ASN A 9 7.78 19.32 4.92
CA ASN A 9 7.03 18.91 6.11
C ASN A 9 5.94 17.89 5.82
N SER A 10 5.33 17.93 4.61
CA SER A 10 4.26 17.00 4.26
C SER A 10 4.76 15.62 3.85
N ALA A 11 6.02 15.51 3.38
CA ALA A 11 6.56 14.24 2.88
C ALA A 11 6.57 13.12 3.94
N PRO A 12 7.03 13.34 5.20
CA PRO A 12 6.95 12.28 6.21
C PRO A 12 5.52 11.87 6.52
N LEU A 13 4.57 12.81 6.59
CA LEU A 13 3.16 12.51 6.86
C LEU A 13 2.59 11.63 5.75
N THR A 14 2.82 12.00 4.49
CA THR A 14 2.29 11.26 3.34
C THR A 14 2.88 9.85 3.25
N VAL A 15 4.19 9.72 3.41
CA VAL A 15 4.85 8.40 3.30
C VAL A 15 4.42 7.48 4.43
N TYR A 16 4.43 7.95 5.68
CA TYR A 16 3.99 7.12 6.80
C TYR A 16 2.54 6.69 6.64
N LYS A 17 1.66 7.60 6.21
CA LYS A 17 0.25 7.28 6.01
C LYS A 17 0.05 6.22 4.92
N ASN A 18 0.74 6.38 3.79
CA ASN A 18 0.59 5.48 2.66
C ASN A 18 1.28 4.14 2.85
N VAL A 19 2.45 4.13 3.50
CA VAL A 19 3.25 2.91 3.67
C VAL A 19 2.88 2.18 4.95
N LEU A 20 2.68 2.90 6.05
CA LEU A 20 2.48 2.31 7.38
C LEU A 20 1.09 2.52 7.95
N GLY A 21 0.24 3.31 7.29
CA GLY A 21 -1.14 3.55 7.72
C GLY A 21 -1.28 4.40 8.96
N ARG A 22 -0.25 5.12 9.35
CA ARG A 22 -0.24 5.95 10.55
C ARG A 22 0.60 7.20 10.34
N ASP A 23 0.44 8.15 11.23
CA ASP A 23 1.31 9.32 11.28
C ASP A 23 2.63 8.96 11.98
N PRO A 24 3.74 9.62 11.64
CA PRO A 24 4.98 9.46 12.40
C PRO A 24 4.80 10.04 13.81
N ASP A 25 5.53 9.48 14.79
CA ASP A 25 5.58 10.09 16.12
C ASP A 25 6.29 11.45 16.05
N PRO A 26 6.11 12.34 17.05
CA PRO A 26 6.69 13.69 17.00
C PRO A 26 8.20 13.72 16.82
N ASP A 27 8.92 12.82 17.49
CA ASP A 27 10.39 12.76 17.39
C ASP A 27 10.82 12.28 16.01
N GLY A 28 10.16 11.25 15.48
CA GLY A 28 10.43 10.74 14.13
C GLY A 28 10.12 11.78 13.06
N PHE A 29 9.01 12.49 13.22
CA PHE A 29 8.65 13.57 12.29
C PHE A 29 9.71 14.65 12.25
N THR A 30 10.14 15.14 13.43
CA THR A 30 11.18 16.18 13.55
C THR A 30 12.48 15.72 12.93
N PHE A 31 12.89 14.47 13.21
CA PHE A 31 14.09 13.88 12.63
C PHE A 31 14.06 13.89 11.10
N TRP A 32 12.95 13.36 10.51
CA TRP A 32 12.86 13.24 9.06
C TRP A 32 12.75 14.58 8.36
N VAL A 33 11.99 15.52 8.92
CA VAL A 33 11.92 16.88 8.38
C VAL A 33 13.31 17.52 8.34
N GLY A 34 14.07 17.38 9.43
CA GLY A 34 15.43 17.88 9.49
C GLY A 34 16.34 17.28 8.43
N GLN A 35 16.29 15.96 8.24
CA GLN A 35 17.08 15.25 7.25
C GLN A 35 16.72 15.65 5.81
N LEU A 36 15.44 15.76 5.51
CA LEU A 36 14.97 16.15 4.18
C LEU A 36 15.31 17.62 3.90
N ASP A 37 15.14 18.50 4.88
CA ASP A 37 15.46 19.92 4.73
C ASP A 37 16.96 20.15 4.54
N ALA A 38 17.79 19.38 5.22
CA ALA A 38 19.25 19.44 5.07
C ALA A 38 19.74 18.82 3.75
N GLY A 39 18.86 18.13 3.01
CA GLY A 39 19.23 17.48 1.75
C GLY A 39 20.00 16.18 1.93
N ASN A 40 19.99 15.59 3.13
CA ASN A 40 20.69 14.33 3.40
C ASN A 40 20.00 13.13 2.72
N PHE A 41 18.69 13.23 2.46
CA PHE A 41 17.93 12.22 1.74
C PHE A 41 17.06 12.90 0.70
N SER A 42 16.94 12.30 -0.49
CA SER A 42 15.88 12.62 -1.45
C SER A 42 14.57 11.96 -0.95
N LYS A 43 13.42 12.35 -1.55
CA LYS A 43 12.13 11.72 -1.23
C LYS A 43 12.16 10.22 -1.49
N ASP A 44 12.80 9.81 -2.59
CA ASP A 44 12.90 8.39 -2.94
C ASP A 44 13.73 7.61 -1.93
N GLN A 45 14.85 8.17 -1.51
CA GLN A 45 15.68 7.58 -0.45
C GLN A 45 14.93 7.52 0.88
N PHE A 46 14.15 8.55 1.18
CA PHE A 46 13.35 8.58 2.40
C PHE A 46 12.34 7.42 2.46
N ILE A 47 11.65 7.14 1.35
CA ILE A 47 10.73 6.00 1.29
C ILE A 47 11.45 4.70 1.60
N LEU A 48 12.62 4.48 1.00
CA LEU A 48 13.44 3.29 1.27
C LEU A 48 13.86 3.19 2.73
N GLU A 49 14.25 4.31 3.34
CA GLU A 49 14.68 4.32 4.74
C GLU A 49 13.51 4.01 5.68
N VAL A 50 12.31 4.50 5.38
CA VAL A 50 11.11 4.14 6.15
C VAL A 50 10.87 2.63 6.08
N LEU A 51 10.93 2.06 4.88
CA LEU A 51 10.74 0.61 4.68
C LEU A 51 11.81 -0.22 5.41
N ARG A 52 13.07 0.21 5.35
CA ARG A 52 14.16 -0.47 6.05
C ARG A 52 14.03 -0.42 7.56
N GLY A 53 13.42 0.65 8.08
CA GLY A 53 13.22 0.80 9.52
C GLY A 53 12.09 -0.05 10.09
N VAL A 54 11.27 -0.70 9.24
CA VAL A 54 10.16 -1.53 9.70
C VAL A 54 10.69 -2.83 10.28
N GLN A 55 10.43 -3.06 11.57
CA GLN A 55 10.91 -4.25 12.27
C GLN A 55 10.02 -5.46 11.99
N SER A 56 10.61 -6.67 12.03
CA SER A 56 9.96 -7.90 11.58
C SER A 56 8.71 -8.29 12.39
N ASP A 57 8.64 -7.93 13.66
CA ASP A 57 7.52 -8.31 14.53
C ASP A 57 6.68 -7.09 14.96
N SER A 58 6.73 -6.01 14.18
CA SER A 58 6.03 -4.78 14.53
C SER A 58 4.64 -4.71 13.89
N PRO A 59 3.72 -3.89 14.45
CA PRO A 59 2.45 -3.58 13.78
C PRO A 59 2.65 -2.96 12.39
N ASP A 60 3.72 -2.18 12.19
CA ASP A 60 4.06 -1.61 10.89
C ASP A 60 4.35 -2.71 9.87
N ARG A 61 5.06 -3.77 10.27
CA ARG A 61 5.32 -4.92 9.40
C ARG A 61 4.03 -5.62 9.04
N ALA A 62 3.16 -5.86 10.00
CA ALA A 62 1.87 -6.52 9.75
C ALA A 62 1.02 -5.70 8.78
N TYR A 63 0.96 -4.38 8.98
CA TYR A 63 0.24 -3.49 8.07
C TYR A 63 0.79 -3.57 6.64
N LEU A 64 2.11 -3.47 6.51
CA LEU A 64 2.78 -3.48 5.21
C LEU A 64 2.62 -4.83 4.50
N ASP A 65 2.81 -5.93 5.20
CA ASP A 65 2.70 -7.27 4.62
C ASP A 65 1.28 -7.54 4.10
N SER A 66 0.25 -7.19 4.87
CA SER A 66 -1.14 -7.34 4.43
C SER A 66 -1.44 -6.46 3.22
N LYS A 67 -0.90 -5.24 3.19
CA LYS A 67 -1.06 -4.33 2.05
C LYS A 67 -0.44 -4.91 0.78
N VAL A 68 0.76 -5.47 0.89
CA VAL A 68 1.44 -6.14 -0.22
C VAL A 68 0.65 -7.35 -0.68
N ASP A 69 0.14 -8.17 0.25
CA ASP A 69 -0.67 -9.34 -0.08
C ASP A 69 -1.94 -8.96 -0.84
N LEU A 70 -2.62 -7.90 -0.40
CA LEU A 70 -3.83 -7.42 -1.08
C LEU A 70 -3.52 -6.90 -2.49
N GLY A 71 -2.41 -6.18 -2.65
CA GLY A 71 -1.96 -5.73 -3.97
C GLY A 71 -1.64 -6.90 -4.90
N ALA A 72 -0.96 -7.92 -4.38
CA ALA A 72 -0.66 -9.15 -5.13
C ALA A 72 -1.92 -9.92 -5.47
N TYR A 73 -2.88 -9.99 -4.54
CA TYR A 73 -4.16 -10.64 -4.80
C TYR A 73 -4.89 -9.99 -5.99
N PHE A 74 -4.93 -8.66 -6.03
CA PHE A 74 -5.53 -7.92 -7.14
C PHE A 74 -4.78 -8.15 -8.45
N ALA A 75 -3.49 -7.86 -8.49
CA ALA A 75 -2.73 -7.76 -9.72
C ALA A 75 -2.21 -9.12 -10.21
N VAL A 76 -1.78 -9.98 -9.30
CA VAL A 76 -1.11 -11.25 -9.64
C VAL A 76 -2.10 -12.40 -9.65
N HIS A 77 -2.83 -12.61 -8.56
CA HIS A 77 -3.73 -13.76 -8.44
C HIS A 77 -5.01 -13.61 -9.25
N LYS A 78 -5.58 -12.41 -9.28
CA LYS A 78 -6.80 -12.15 -10.07
C LYS A 78 -6.51 -11.56 -11.44
N GLY A 79 -5.30 -11.09 -11.68
CA GLY A 79 -4.89 -10.55 -12.97
C GLY A 79 -5.58 -9.26 -13.36
N LEU A 80 -6.07 -8.49 -12.37
CA LEU A 80 -6.78 -7.24 -12.60
C LEU A 80 -5.79 -6.10 -12.85
N SER A 81 -6.17 -5.13 -13.66
CA SER A 81 -5.29 -4.01 -14.03
C SER A 81 -5.97 -2.63 -14.02
N ASN A 82 -7.26 -2.58 -13.71
CA ASN A 82 -7.99 -1.30 -13.67
C ASN A 82 -7.53 -0.48 -12.47
N VAL A 83 -6.89 0.67 -12.74
CA VAL A 83 -6.30 1.52 -11.71
C VAL A 83 -7.37 2.09 -10.77
N ALA A 84 -8.53 2.48 -11.29
CA ALA A 84 -9.61 3.01 -10.47
C ALA A 84 -10.12 1.96 -9.49
N ASN A 85 -10.25 0.70 -9.94
CA ASN A 85 -10.66 -0.41 -9.08
C ASN A 85 -9.59 -0.73 -8.02
N ALA A 86 -8.32 -0.70 -8.40
CA ALA A 86 -7.22 -0.88 -7.46
C ALA A 86 -7.25 0.18 -6.36
N SER A 87 -7.43 1.44 -6.73
CA SER A 87 -7.52 2.54 -5.77
C SER A 87 -8.73 2.40 -4.85
N ALA A 88 -9.89 2.02 -5.42
CA ALA A 88 -11.11 1.80 -4.63
C ALA A 88 -10.95 0.67 -3.62
N ALA A 89 -10.35 -0.44 -4.04
CA ALA A 89 -10.10 -1.58 -3.15
C ALA A 89 -9.14 -1.18 -2.02
N MET A 90 -8.03 -0.56 -2.36
CA MET A 90 -7.01 -0.21 -1.36
C MET A 90 -7.48 0.88 -0.39
N ALA A 91 -8.44 1.71 -0.80
CA ALA A 91 -9.04 2.71 0.09
C ALA A 91 -9.84 2.08 1.25
N LEU A 92 -10.26 0.82 1.11
CA LEU A 92 -10.97 0.10 2.16
C LEU A 92 -10.03 -0.42 3.26
N TYR A 93 -8.75 -0.57 2.95
CA TYR A 93 -7.79 -1.19 3.85
C TYR A 93 -7.27 -0.18 4.88
N ASP A 94 -7.41 -0.50 6.16
CA ASP A 94 -6.90 0.31 7.27
C ASP A 94 -6.01 -0.47 8.23
N GLY A 95 -5.66 -1.71 7.89
CA GLY A 95 -4.84 -2.58 8.72
C GLY A 95 -5.63 -3.55 9.58
N SER A 96 -6.93 -3.35 9.74
CA SER A 96 -7.78 -4.25 10.52
C SER A 96 -8.13 -5.52 9.75
N GLN A 97 -8.45 -6.58 10.47
CA GLN A 97 -8.90 -7.83 9.85
C GLN A 97 -10.20 -7.62 9.08
N THR A 98 -11.11 -6.81 9.59
CA THR A 98 -12.36 -6.47 8.90
C THR A 98 -12.07 -5.79 7.57
N SER A 99 -11.14 -4.83 7.56
CA SER A 99 -10.79 -4.14 6.33
C SER A 99 -10.10 -5.04 5.30
N ILE A 100 -9.32 -6.02 5.76
CA ILE A 100 -8.74 -7.05 4.88
C ILE A 100 -9.85 -7.83 4.19
N THR A 101 -10.83 -8.31 4.96
CA THR A 101 -11.97 -9.04 4.44
C THR A 101 -12.78 -8.19 3.45
N ASP A 102 -13.05 -6.94 3.79
CA ASP A 102 -13.79 -6.02 2.93
C ASP A 102 -13.04 -5.77 1.61
N THR A 103 -11.72 -5.60 1.68
CA THR A 103 -10.89 -5.39 0.50
C THR A 103 -10.87 -6.63 -0.40
N VAL A 104 -10.71 -7.83 0.18
CA VAL A 104 -10.77 -9.09 -0.58
C VAL A 104 -12.12 -9.24 -1.27
N ASN A 105 -13.21 -8.96 -0.56
CA ASN A 105 -14.56 -9.06 -1.13
C ASN A 105 -14.76 -8.07 -2.29
N ALA A 106 -14.24 -6.85 -2.17
CA ALA A 106 -14.29 -5.87 -3.24
C ALA A 106 -13.50 -6.35 -4.47
N ILE A 107 -12.30 -6.90 -4.26
CA ILE A 107 -11.47 -7.45 -5.34
C ILE A 107 -12.18 -8.61 -6.02
N ASP A 108 -12.80 -9.51 -5.26
CA ASP A 108 -13.57 -10.64 -5.81
C ASP A 108 -14.74 -10.13 -6.65
N GLY A 109 -15.41 -9.06 -6.23
CA GLY A 109 -16.46 -8.41 -7.01
C GLY A 109 -15.95 -7.86 -8.32
N PHE A 110 -14.83 -7.15 -8.31
CA PHE A 110 -14.19 -6.66 -9.54
C PHE A 110 -13.80 -7.80 -10.47
N TYR A 111 -13.35 -8.92 -9.92
CA TYR A 111 -12.99 -10.09 -10.70
C TYR A 111 -14.21 -10.70 -11.39
N VAL A 112 -15.32 -10.82 -10.68
CA VAL A 112 -16.59 -11.33 -11.25
C VAL A 112 -17.04 -10.42 -12.40
N ASP A 113 -17.01 -9.11 -12.20
CA ASP A 113 -17.36 -8.14 -13.25
C ASP A 113 -16.41 -8.25 -14.45
N ALA A 114 -15.13 -8.45 -14.20
CA ALA A 114 -14.11 -8.59 -15.25
C ALA A 114 -14.30 -9.85 -16.10
N LEU A 115 -14.96 -10.87 -15.57
CA LEU A 115 -15.26 -12.11 -16.31
C LEU A 115 -16.41 -11.96 -17.29
N ASP A 116 -17.12 -10.83 -17.29
CA ASP A 116 -18.22 -10.60 -18.24
C ASP A 116 -17.72 -10.74 -19.68
N PRO A 117 -18.34 -11.61 -20.52
CA PRO A 117 -17.81 -11.86 -21.86
C PRO A 117 -17.99 -10.68 -22.83
N ILE A 118 -18.77 -9.68 -22.48
CA ILE A 118 -19.05 -8.52 -23.34
C ILE A 118 -18.34 -7.27 -22.83
N GLU A 119 -18.45 -6.98 -21.53
CA GLU A 119 -17.95 -5.75 -20.92
C GLU A 119 -16.79 -6.00 -19.95
N GLY A 120 -16.30 -7.21 -19.87
CA GLY A 120 -15.24 -7.58 -18.94
C GLY A 120 -13.86 -7.10 -19.37
N GLU A 121 -12.88 -7.46 -18.59
CA GLU A 121 -11.48 -7.06 -18.79
C GLU A 121 -10.64 -8.26 -19.24
N PHE A 122 -9.52 -7.97 -19.88
CA PHE A 122 -8.51 -8.97 -20.17
C PHE A 122 -7.72 -9.24 -18.89
N LEU A 123 -7.77 -10.49 -18.41
CA LEU A 123 -7.14 -10.89 -17.16
C LEU A 123 -5.84 -11.63 -17.41
N MET A 124 -4.80 -11.33 -16.65
CA MET A 124 -3.49 -11.99 -16.76
C MET A 124 -2.99 -12.45 -15.39
N PRO A 125 -3.66 -13.41 -14.74
CA PRO A 125 -3.14 -13.94 -13.48
C PRO A 125 -1.83 -14.71 -13.71
N LEU A 126 -0.90 -14.58 -12.78
CA LEU A 126 0.34 -15.35 -12.78
C LEU A 126 0.11 -16.63 -11.99
N ILE A 127 0.04 -17.75 -12.68
CA ILE A 127 -0.24 -19.06 -12.07
C ILE A 127 1.06 -19.74 -11.67
N GLY A 128 1.10 -20.25 -10.43
CA GLY A 128 2.24 -21.03 -9.93
C GLY A 128 3.45 -20.21 -9.51
N VAL A 129 3.34 -18.89 -9.48
CA VAL A 129 4.46 -18.00 -9.09
C VAL A 129 4.42 -17.69 -7.60
N LEU A 130 3.24 -17.39 -7.06
CA LEU A 130 3.04 -17.07 -5.66
C LEU A 130 1.84 -17.83 -5.13
N ASP A 131 1.93 -18.25 -3.88
CA ASP A 131 0.78 -18.82 -3.19
C ASP A 131 -0.23 -17.70 -2.91
N ASP A 132 -1.51 -17.99 -3.11
CA ASP A 132 -2.57 -17.03 -2.80
C ASP A 132 -2.77 -16.99 -1.29
N PRO A 133 -2.47 -15.85 -0.62
CA PRO A 133 -2.53 -15.77 0.84
C PRO A 133 -3.95 -15.78 1.40
N PHE A 134 -4.97 -15.63 0.53
CA PHE A 134 -6.37 -15.53 0.95
C PHE A 134 -7.21 -16.74 0.55
N LEU A 135 -6.59 -17.73 -0.13
CA LEU A 135 -7.28 -18.98 -0.36
C LEU A 135 -7.46 -19.73 0.95
N ALA A 136 -8.68 -20.07 1.27
CA ALA A 136 -9.00 -20.88 2.43
C ALA A 136 -8.33 -22.25 2.26
N GLY A 137 -7.27 -22.43 3.03
CA GLY A 137 -6.29 -23.49 2.98
C GLY A 137 -6.72 -24.86 2.97
#